data_ed2472f40ea781771a2e0861dc36b51a
#
_entry.id   ed2472f40ea781771a2e0861dc36b51a
#
_cell.length_a   1.000
_cell.length_b   1.000
_cell.length_c   1.000
_cell.angle_alpha   90.00
_cell.angle_beta   90.00
_cell.angle_gamma   90.00
#
_symmetry.space_group_name_H-M   'P 1'
#
loop_
_entity.id
_entity.type
_entity.pdbx_description
1 polymer ?
#
loop_
_entity_poly.entity_id
_entity_poly.type
_entity_poly.pdbx_seq_one_letter_code
_entity_poly.pdbx_strand_id
1 'polypeptide(L)'
;MSAIDEGIVREYFEQAGFFVRQARKYALTARKGAADEVIDLVVFNPTWQRGSRKPDFFLFANELPFVHRAVISIKGWHAAGRFTPSTLRNQPEIFRFLEQSVLKEASRLFPSETEDPDGAGLLKILVLPGLPTAEPFRSQAVAMLKEKGVDAVISFRAMLLDLIDKVELNRNYGKSDTLQLIRVLKNYDLLQDPQLDLLSERVASRRGKE
;
A
#
# COMPACT_ATOMS: atom_id res chain seq x y z
N MET A 1 9.20 5.14 -10.21
CA MET A 1 7.84 5.10 -9.61
C MET A 1 7.09 6.35 -10.01
N SER A 2 5.77 6.25 -10.20
CA SER A 2 4.90 7.39 -10.53
C SER A 2 4.54 8.18 -9.24
N ALA A 3 4.49 9.52 -9.34
CA ALA A 3 4.00 10.37 -8.25
C ALA A 3 2.52 10.06 -7.89
N ILE A 4 1.76 9.54 -8.85
CA ILE A 4 0.37 9.10 -8.63
C ILE A 4 0.34 7.89 -7.69
N ASP A 5 1.20 6.88 -7.93
CA ASP A 5 1.25 5.67 -7.10
C ASP A 5 1.59 6.02 -5.65
N GLU A 6 2.59 6.89 -5.48
CA GLU A 6 3.00 7.37 -4.17
C GLU A 6 1.89 8.18 -3.49
N GLY A 7 1.20 9.04 -4.25
CA GLY A 7 0.04 9.79 -3.78
C GLY A 7 -1.09 8.91 -3.27
N ILE A 8 -1.45 7.86 -4.01
CA ILE A 8 -2.50 6.90 -3.61
C ILE A 8 -2.12 6.21 -2.30
N VAL A 9 -0.88 5.71 -2.19
CA VAL A 9 -0.43 5.00 -0.98
C VAL A 9 -0.37 5.96 0.22
N ARG A 10 0.10 7.19 0.02
CA ARG A 10 0.12 8.21 1.06
C ARG A 10 -1.29 8.48 1.59
N GLU A 11 -2.25 8.78 0.71
CA GLU A 11 -3.63 9.06 1.10
C GLU A 11 -4.28 7.90 1.85
N TYR A 12 -3.98 6.67 1.45
CA TYR A 12 -4.49 5.49 2.14
C TYR A 12 -4.05 5.43 3.60
N PHE A 13 -2.77 5.72 3.88
CA PHE A 13 -2.26 5.73 5.24
C PHE A 13 -2.68 6.99 6.02
N GLU A 14 -2.68 8.17 5.40
CA GLU A 14 -3.12 9.42 6.04
C GLU A 14 -4.59 9.36 6.45
N GLN A 15 -5.48 8.79 5.62
CA GLN A 15 -6.88 8.56 5.99
C GLN A 15 -7.06 7.59 7.16
N ALA A 16 -6.15 6.66 7.33
CA ALA A 16 -6.12 5.75 8.47
C ALA A 16 -5.48 6.37 9.73
N GLY A 17 -5.11 7.67 9.68
CA GLY A 17 -4.57 8.41 10.83
C GLY A 17 -3.05 8.30 11.02
N PHE A 18 -2.32 7.78 10.04
CA PHE A 18 -0.86 7.69 10.11
C PHE A 18 -0.19 9.02 9.79
N PHE A 19 0.93 9.29 10.44
CA PHE A 19 1.90 10.24 9.93
C PHE A 19 2.71 9.60 8.81
N VAL A 20 2.73 10.25 7.65
CA VAL A 20 3.40 9.75 6.45
C VAL A 20 4.53 10.70 6.05
N ARG A 21 5.71 10.15 5.82
CA ARG A 21 6.87 10.89 5.29
C ARG A 21 7.34 10.25 4.00
N GLN A 22 7.48 11.08 2.96
CA GLN A 22 8.11 10.70 1.70
C GLN A 22 9.64 10.74 1.86
N ALA A 23 10.32 9.63 1.62
CA ALA A 23 11.77 9.54 1.80
C ALA A 23 12.53 10.47 0.84
N ARG A 24 12.04 10.65 -0.40
CA ARG A 24 12.73 11.42 -1.45
C ARG A 24 12.49 12.94 -1.42
N LYS A 25 11.50 13.42 -0.70
CA LYS A 25 11.06 14.83 -0.79
C LYS A 25 12.12 15.84 -0.35
N TYR A 26 13.07 15.44 0.48
CA TYR A 26 14.04 16.32 1.12
C TYR A 26 15.50 15.88 0.94
N ALA A 27 15.79 14.99 0.00
CA ALA A 27 17.15 14.61 -0.35
C ALA A 27 17.89 15.81 -0.99
N LEU A 28 18.44 16.66 -0.15
CA LEU A 28 19.29 17.77 -0.58
C LEU A 28 20.70 17.25 -0.97
N THR A 29 20.92 17.18 -2.25
CA THR A 29 22.10 17.48 -3.09
C THR A 29 23.47 16.89 -2.79
N ALA A 30 23.87 16.37 -1.65
CA ALA A 30 25.27 16.01 -1.43
C ALA A 30 25.57 14.58 -0.96
N ARG A 31 24.66 13.91 -0.33
CA ARG A 31 24.77 12.49 0.04
C ARG A 31 23.42 11.83 -0.10
N LYS A 32 23.19 11.21 -1.26
CA LYS A 32 22.05 10.28 -1.41
C LYS A 32 22.24 9.17 -0.39
N GLY A 33 21.43 9.15 0.65
CA GLY A 33 21.35 8.01 1.56
C GLY A 33 20.82 6.80 0.82
N ALA A 34 21.30 5.60 1.16
CA ALA A 34 20.84 4.36 0.53
C ALA A 34 19.31 4.15 0.69
N ALA A 35 18.74 4.61 1.81
CA ALA A 35 17.29 4.53 2.09
C ALA A 35 16.47 5.44 1.16
N ASP A 36 16.93 6.65 0.87
CA ASP A 36 16.21 7.63 0.05
C ASP A 36 15.97 7.17 -1.39
N GLU A 37 16.76 6.23 -1.90
CA GLU A 37 16.60 5.68 -3.25
C GLU A 37 15.67 4.47 -3.32
N VAL A 38 15.42 3.81 -2.21
CA VAL A 38 14.83 2.47 -2.18
C VAL A 38 13.54 2.40 -1.38
N ILE A 39 13.40 3.24 -0.35
CA ILE A 39 12.18 3.41 0.43
C ILE A 39 11.39 4.56 -0.18
N ASP A 40 10.11 4.32 -0.41
CA ASP A 40 9.22 5.32 -0.98
C ASP A 40 8.54 6.14 0.14
N LEU A 41 8.00 5.46 1.16
CA LEU A 41 7.35 6.10 2.31
C LEU A 41 7.81 5.47 3.62
N VAL A 42 7.78 6.27 4.66
CA VAL A 42 7.80 5.81 6.06
C VAL A 42 6.52 6.26 6.75
N VAL A 43 5.92 5.37 7.54
CA VAL A 43 4.65 5.63 8.21
C VAL A 43 4.76 5.33 9.70
N PHE A 44 4.07 6.14 10.51
CA PHE A 44 3.97 6.01 11.94
C PHE A 44 2.53 6.16 12.39
N ASN A 45 2.04 5.20 13.18
CA ASN A 45 0.70 5.24 13.75
C ASN A 45 0.75 5.79 15.18
N PRO A 46 0.30 7.03 15.41
CA PRO A 46 0.33 7.64 16.74
C PRO A 46 -0.69 7.02 17.71
N THR A 47 -1.69 6.29 17.20
CA THR A 47 -2.75 5.68 18.00
C THR A 47 -2.51 4.20 18.29
N TRP A 48 -1.37 3.65 17.83
CA TRP A 48 -1.04 2.26 18.07
C TRP A 48 -0.93 1.97 19.57
N GLN A 49 -1.49 0.83 19.96
CA GLN A 49 -1.48 0.40 21.36
C GLN A 49 -0.43 -0.68 21.58
N ARG A 50 0.35 -0.51 22.65
CA ARG A 50 1.35 -1.49 23.09
C ARG A 50 0.68 -2.83 23.37
N GLY A 51 1.32 -3.93 22.97
CA GLY A 51 0.77 -5.28 23.12
C GLY A 51 -0.26 -5.67 22.05
N SER A 52 -0.50 -4.82 21.03
CA SER A 52 -1.30 -5.20 19.88
C SER A 52 -0.70 -6.40 19.16
N ARG A 53 -1.56 -7.26 18.61
CA ARG A 53 -1.12 -8.37 17.76
C ARG A 53 -0.36 -7.87 16.53
N LYS A 54 0.44 -8.73 15.93
CA LYS A 54 1.03 -8.42 14.62
C LYS A 54 -0.07 -8.41 13.54
N PRO A 55 0.03 -7.49 12.54
CA PRO A 55 -0.89 -7.51 11.42
C PRO A 55 -0.70 -8.75 10.56
N ASP A 56 -1.73 -9.10 9.81
CA ASP A 56 -1.67 -10.19 8.85
C ASP A 56 -0.76 -9.87 7.66
N PHE A 57 -0.26 -10.91 7.00
CA PHE A 57 0.61 -10.75 5.83
C PHE A 57 -0.07 -9.99 4.68
N PHE A 58 -1.37 -10.25 4.44
CA PHE A 58 -2.18 -9.46 3.53
C PHE A 58 -2.82 -8.32 4.32
N LEU A 59 -2.27 -7.12 4.14
CA LEU A 59 -2.68 -5.95 4.90
C LEU A 59 -3.87 -5.27 4.22
N PHE A 60 -5.02 -5.33 4.86
CA PHE A 60 -6.23 -4.59 4.51
C PHE A 60 -6.47 -3.45 5.50
N ALA A 61 -7.48 -2.61 5.24
CA ALA A 61 -7.78 -1.45 6.08
C ALA A 61 -8.03 -1.82 7.56
N ASN A 62 -8.67 -2.95 7.83
CA ASN A 62 -8.93 -3.45 9.18
C ASN A 62 -7.66 -3.94 9.93
N GLU A 63 -6.56 -4.15 9.23
CA GLU A 63 -5.27 -4.55 9.80
C GLU A 63 -4.37 -3.35 10.14
N LEU A 64 -4.65 -2.17 9.57
CA LEU A 64 -3.85 -0.96 9.79
C LEU A 64 -3.71 -0.55 11.27
N PRO A 65 -4.73 -0.69 12.13
CA PRO A 65 -4.58 -0.38 13.56
C PRO A 65 -3.47 -1.16 14.27
N PHE A 66 -3.09 -2.33 13.75
CA PHE A 66 -2.02 -3.16 14.31
C PHE A 66 -0.61 -2.82 13.79
N VAL A 67 -0.51 -1.92 12.81
CA VAL A 67 0.75 -1.40 12.30
C VAL A 67 1.19 -0.23 13.17
N HIS A 68 2.36 -0.35 13.84
CA HIS A 68 2.95 0.75 14.61
C HIS A 68 3.75 1.68 13.71
N ARG A 69 4.78 1.14 13.08
CA ARG A 69 5.68 1.86 12.17
C ARG A 69 6.11 0.96 11.02
N ALA A 70 6.26 1.53 9.85
CA ALA A 70 6.66 0.74 8.70
C ALA A 70 7.50 1.55 7.70
N VAL A 71 8.35 0.83 6.97
CA VAL A 71 8.92 1.26 5.69
C VAL A 71 8.12 0.65 4.57
N ILE A 72 7.86 1.45 3.55
CA ILE A 72 7.03 1.05 2.42
C ILE A 72 7.83 1.19 1.13
N SER A 73 7.90 0.10 0.38
CA SER A 73 8.34 0.13 -1.01
C SER A 73 7.16 -0.07 -1.95
N ILE A 74 7.06 0.78 -2.95
CA ILE A 74 5.93 0.81 -3.88
C ILE A 74 6.40 0.33 -5.24
N LYS A 75 5.79 -0.72 -5.77
CA LYS A 75 6.05 -1.25 -7.12
C LYS A 75 4.79 -1.12 -7.97
N GLY A 76 4.57 0.09 -8.49
CA GLY A 76 3.42 0.43 -9.33
C GLY A 76 3.54 -0.08 -10.77
N TRP A 77 4.00 -1.31 -10.97
CA TRP A 77 4.15 -1.92 -12.31
C TRP A 77 2.79 -2.45 -12.81
N HIS A 78 1.86 -1.54 -13.02
CA HIS A 78 0.46 -1.86 -13.35
C HIS A 78 0.31 -2.68 -14.64
N ALA A 79 1.20 -2.47 -15.62
CA ALA A 79 1.22 -3.26 -16.85
C ALA A 79 1.53 -4.75 -16.63
N ALA A 80 2.29 -5.07 -15.57
CA ALA A 80 2.57 -6.47 -15.21
C ALA A 80 1.36 -7.17 -14.56
N GLY A 81 0.40 -6.42 -14.04
CA GLY A 81 -0.83 -6.88 -13.43
C GLY A 81 -0.64 -7.67 -12.14
N ARG A 82 0.26 -8.65 -12.11
CA ARG A 82 0.48 -9.53 -10.96
C ARG A 82 1.94 -9.94 -10.82
N PHE A 83 2.42 -9.97 -9.58
CA PHE A 83 3.78 -10.40 -9.26
C PHE A 83 3.82 -11.92 -9.08
N THR A 84 4.20 -12.60 -10.16
CA THR A 84 4.37 -14.07 -10.18
C THR A 84 5.68 -14.48 -9.49
N PRO A 85 5.85 -15.77 -9.12
CA PRO A 85 7.13 -16.27 -8.63
C PRO A 85 8.30 -16.01 -9.59
N SER A 86 8.05 -16.04 -10.91
CA SER A 86 9.05 -15.68 -11.92
C SER A 86 9.42 -14.20 -11.86
N THR A 87 8.42 -13.31 -11.75
CA THR A 87 8.66 -11.86 -11.57
C THR A 87 9.52 -11.59 -10.34
N LEU A 88 9.18 -12.20 -9.20
CA LEU A 88 9.91 -12.01 -7.94
C LEU A 88 11.34 -12.53 -8.01
N ARG A 89 11.60 -13.60 -8.76
CA ARG A 89 12.96 -14.14 -8.96
C ARG A 89 13.81 -13.28 -9.88
N ASN A 90 13.22 -12.76 -10.95
CA ASN A 90 13.96 -12.07 -12.01
C ASN A 90 14.16 -10.56 -11.73
N GLN A 91 13.54 -10.03 -10.67
CA GLN A 91 13.54 -8.60 -10.36
C GLN A 91 14.05 -8.37 -8.93
N PRO A 92 15.36 -8.56 -8.65
CA PRO A 92 15.93 -8.45 -7.30
C PRO A 92 15.78 -7.03 -6.71
N GLU A 93 15.64 -6.01 -7.53
CA GLU A 93 15.41 -4.62 -7.11
C GLU A 93 14.12 -4.42 -6.32
N ILE A 94 13.16 -5.35 -6.39
CA ILE A 94 11.96 -5.35 -5.55
C ILE A 94 12.34 -5.39 -4.06
N PHE A 95 13.42 -6.10 -3.72
CA PHE A 95 13.83 -6.41 -2.35
C PHE A 95 14.92 -5.48 -1.79
N ARG A 96 15.41 -4.50 -2.56
CA ARG A 96 16.48 -3.60 -2.11
C ARG A 96 16.13 -2.83 -0.83
N PHE A 97 14.85 -2.54 -0.60
CA PHE A 97 14.40 -1.85 0.62
C PHE A 97 14.54 -2.69 1.90
N LEU A 98 14.84 -3.99 1.77
CA LEU A 98 15.08 -4.92 2.89
C LEU A 98 16.55 -4.97 3.31
N GLU A 99 17.46 -4.28 2.60
CA GLU A 99 18.86 -4.25 2.91
C GLU A 99 19.11 -3.64 4.30
N GLN A 100 19.97 -4.25 5.10
CA GLN A 100 20.26 -3.85 6.47
C GLN A 100 20.68 -2.37 6.60
N SER A 101 21.47 -1.88 5.65
CA SER A 101 21.89 -0.48 5.58
C SER A 101 20.70 0.47 5.44
N VAL A 102 19.75 0.11 4.56
CA VAL A 102 18.53 0.84 4.27
C VAL A 102 17.61 0.88 5.49
N LEU A 103 17.39 -0.27 6.12
CA LEU A 103 16.54 -0.37 7.32
C LEU A 103 17.12 0.38 8.51
N LYS A 104 18.46 0.33 8.70
CA LYS A 104 19.14 1.09 9.75
C LYS A 104 19.03 2.59 9.55
N GLU A 105 19.09 3.06 8.32
CA GLU A 105 18.90 4.48 8.00
C GLU A 105 17.44 4.88 8.21
N ALA A 106 16.49 4.08 7.75
CA ALA A 106 15.05 4.32 7.92
C ALA A 106 14.64 4.36 9.41
N SER A 107 15.22 3.52 10.25
CA SER A 107 14.91 3.52 11.69
C SER A 107 15.24 4.86 12.37
N ARG A 108 16.22 5.60 11.86
CA ARG A 108 16.59 6.93 12.38
C ARG A 108 15.56 8.03 12.03
N LEU A 109 14.63 7.76 11.12
CA LEU A 109 13.58 8.69 10.75
C LEU A 109 12.44 8.73 11.78
N PHE A 110 12.40 7.75 12.67
CA PHE A 110 11.44 7.69 13.77
C PHE A 110 12.00 8.34 15.04
N PRO A 111 11.13 8.88 15.91
CA PRO A 111 11.55 9.40 17.21
C PRO A 111 12.27 8.34 18.03
N SER A 112 13.33 8.73 18.76
CA SER A 112 14.14 7.82 19.59
C SER A 112 13.35 7.18 20.74
N GLU A 113 12.29 7.84 21.21
CA GLU A 113 11.38 7.33 22.24
C GLU A 113 10.51 6.15 21.75
N THR A 114 10.53 5.86 20.46
CA THR A 114 9.91 4.67 19.86
C THR A 114 10.86 3.46 19.87
N GLU A 115 11.95 3.48 20.68
CA GLU A 115 12.73 2.28 20.93
C GLU A 115 11.78 1.19 21.43
N ASP A 116 11.92 0.05 20.82
CA ASP A 116 10.98 -1.03 20.76
C ASP A 116 11.21 -2.04 21.91
N PRO A 117 10.70 -1.79 23.14
CA PRO A 117 10.88 -2.74 24.22
C PRO A 117 10.05 -4.02 24.03
N ASP A 118 9.06 -4.01 23.12
CA ASP A 118 8.12 -5.12 22.94
C ASP A 118 8.33 -5.88 21.60
N GLY A 119 9.40 -5.57 20.85
CA GLY A 119 9.71 -6.26 19.59
C GLY A 119 8.68 -6.01 18.46
N ALA A 120 7.87 -4.95 18.55
CA ALA A 120 6.93 -4.55 17.52
C ALA A 120 7.62 -3.94 16.29
N GLY A 121 8.83 -4.29 16.03
CA GLY A 121 9.77 -3.92 15.00
C GLY A 121 9.30 -3.01 13.86
N LEU A 122 10.22 -2.49 13.14
CA LEU A 122 9.94 -1.75 11.90
C LEU A 122 9.39 -2.73 10.85
N LEU A 123 8.10 -2.63 10.53
CA LEU A 123 7.47 -3.47 9.51
C LEU A 123 7.97 -3.11 8.11
N LYS A 124 8.18 -4.11 7.28
CA LYS A 124 8.63 -4.00 5.90
C LYS A 124 7.46 -4.35 4.99
N ILE A 125 6.81 -3.31 4.46
CA ILE A 125 5.59 -3.43 3.67
C ILE A 125 5.92 -3.24 2.19
N LEU A 126 5.45 -4.16 1.35
CA LEU A 126 5.53 -4.07 -0.10
C LEU A 126 4.14 -3.77 -0.67
N VAL A 127 4.04 -2.65 -1.39
CA VAL A 127 2.85 -2.31 -2.17
C VAL A 127 3.06 -2.72 -3.62
N LEU A 128 2.11 -3.46 -4.18
CA LEU A 128 2.21 -4.05 -5.52
C LEU A 128 0.84 -4.10 -6.23
N PRO A 129 0.77 -4.24 -7.55
CA PRO A 129 -0.50 -4.35 -8.28
C PRO A 129 -1.36 -5.52 -7.79
N GLY A 130 -0.74 -6.68 -7.55
CA GLY A 130 -1.39 -7.87 -7.01
C GLY A 130 -0.49 -9.09 -7.06
N LEU A 131 -0.93 -10.16 -6.40
CA LEU A 131 -0.33 -11.50 -6.47
C LEU A 131 -1.19 -12.43 -7.35
N PRO A 132 -0.65 -13.55 -7.84
CA PRO A 132 -1.44 -14.56 -8.54
C PRO A 132 -2.65 -14.99 -7.71
N THR A 133 -3.76 -15.28 -8.38
CA THR A 133 -4.96 -15.83 -7.72
C THR A 133 -4.98 -17.35 -7.77
N ALA A 134 -4.33 -17.94 -8.77
CA ALA A 134 -4.28 -19.38 -8.96
C ALA A 134 -3.17 -20.04 -8.14
N GLU A 135 -3.49 -21.18 -7.53
CA GLU A 135 -2.50 -22.07 -6.93
C GLU A 135 -1.82 -22.93 -8.04
N PRO A 136 -0.54 -23.33 -7.86
CA PRO A 136 0.31 -23.07 -6.68
C PRO A 136 1.05 -21.73 -6.70
N PHE A 137 0.89 -20.92 -7.75
CA PHE A 137 1.67 -19.69 -7.96
C PHE A 137 1.48 -18.68 -6.84
N ARG A 138 0.27 -18.59 -6.26
CA ARG A 138 -0.03 -17.71 -5.14
C ARG A 138 0.80 -18.09 -3.90
N SER A 139 0.71 -19.34 -3.49
CA SER A 139 1.45 -19.85 -2.33
C SER A 139 2.95 -19.72 -2.49
N GLN A 140 3.49 -19.99 -3.69
CA GLN A 140 4.91 -19.82 -4.00
C GLN A 140 5.33 -18.34 -3.91
N ALA A 141 4.55 -17.41 -4.47
CA ALA A 141 4.87 -15.98 -4.40
C ALA A 141 4.87 -15.50 -2.95
N VAL A 142 3.89 -15.89 -2.15
CA VAL A 142 3.80 -15.54 -0.72
C VAL A 142 4.99 -16.11 0.06
N ALA A 143 5.33 -17.38 -0.17
CA ALA A 143 6.49 -18.01 0.49
C ALA A 143 7.78 -17.27 0.18
N MET A 144 8.01 -16.92 -1.09
CA MET A 144 9.20 -16.16 -1.52
C MET A 144 9.28 -14.77 -0.88
N LEU A 145 8.17 -14.05 -0.80
CA LEU A 145 8.14 -12.73 -0.18
C LEU A 145 8.48 -12.83 1.32
N LYS A 146 7.90 -13.79 2.02
CA LYS A 146 8.18 -14.04 3.45
C LYS A 146 9.63 -14.46 3.68
N GLU A 147 10.16 -15.37 2.86
CA GLU A 147 11.57 -15.81 2.91
C GLU A 147 12.54 -14.66 2.72
N LYS A 148 12.22 -13.69 1.83
CA LYS A 148 13.01 -12.48 1.62
C LYS A 148 12.89 -11.48 2.79
N GLY A 149 11.95 -11.67 3.72
CA GLY A 149 11.78 -10.82 4.89
C GLY A 149 10.76 -9.70 4.71
N VAL A 150 9.85 -9.80 3.75
CA VAL A 150 8.67 -8.92 3.65
C VAL A 150 7.69 -9.31 4.76
N ASP A 151 7.30 -8.35 5.60
CA ASP A 151 6.38 -8.61 6.72
C ASP A 151 4.92 -8.54 6.29
N ALA A 152 4.58 -7.66 5.35
CA ALA A 152 3.23 -7.55 4.82
C ALA A 152 3.18 -7.04 3.38
N VAL A 153 2.08 -7.31 2.69
CA VAL A 153 1.81 -6.82 1.34
C VAL A 153 0.46 -6.11 1.27
N ILE A 154 0.39 -5.06 0.46
CA ILE A 154 -0.85 -4.36 0.13
C ILE A 154 -1.02 -4.34 -1.39
N SER A 155 -2.19 -4.70 -1.90
CA SER A 155 -2.46 -4.55 -3.33
C SER A 155 -3.07 -3.17 -3.64
N PHE A 156 -2.69 -2.59 -4.78
CA PHE A 156 -3.29 -1.34 -5.27
C PHE A 156 -4.80 -1.44 -5.37
N ARG A 157 -5.32 -2.59 -5.80
CA ARG A 157 -6.77 -2.79 -5.90
C ARG A 157 -7.45 -2.65 -4.54
N ALA A 158 -6.89 -3.25 -3.48
CA ALA A 158 -7.48 -3.16 -2.14
C ALA A 158 -7.48 -1.72 -1.61
N MET A 159 -6.36 -0.99 -1.79
CA MET A 159 -6.28 0.41 -1.40
C MET A 159 -7.26 1.30 -2.15
N LEU A 160 -7.33 1.16 -3.47
CA LEU A 160 -8.22 1.97 -4.31
C LEU A 160 -9.68 1.72 -3.94
N LEU A 161 -10.10 0.47 -3.70
CA LEU A 161 -11.45 0.17 -3.26
C LEU A 161 -11.77 0.80 -1.90
N ASP A 162 -10.85 0.73 -0.94
CA ASP A 162 -11.03 1.37 0.37
C ASP A 162 -11.11 2.90 0.26
N LEU A 163 -10.25 3.52 -0.58
CA LEU A 163 -10.28 4.96 -0.83
C LEU A 163 -11.59 5.38 -1.53
N ILE A 164 -12.03 4.61 -2.53
CA ILE A 164 -13.30 4.86 -3.22
C ILE A 164 -14.46 4.78 -2.24
N ASP A 165 -14.50 3.76 -1.39
CA ASP A 165 -15.58 3.59 -0.39
C ASP A 165 -15.63 4.78 0.58
N LYS A 166 -14.50 5.22 1.09
CA LYS A 166 -14.38 6.30 2.09
C LYS A 166 -14.60 7.71 1.55
N VAL A 167 -14.48 7.94 0.25
CA VAL A 167 -14.66 9.28 -0.33
C VAL A 167 -16.15 9.63 -0.42
N GLU A 168 -16.56 10.64 0.32
CA GLU A 168 -17.90 11.19 0.38
C GLU A 168 -18.11 12.31 -0.64
N LEU A 169 -19.26 12.33 -1.31
CA LEU A 169 -19.58 13.31 -2.37
C LEU A 169 -19.73 14.74 -1.85
N ASN A 170 -20.23 14.90 -0.63
CA ASN A 170 -20.50 16.19 0.03
C ASN A 170 -19.28 16.77 0.76
N ARG A 171 -18.15 16.06 0.81
CA ARG A 171 -16.93 16.48 1.48
C ARG A 171 -15.96 17.16 0.52
N ASN A 172 -15.24 18.18 1.00
CA ASN A 172 -14.21 18.86 0.21
C ASN A 172 -12.82 18.25 0.48
N TYR A 173 -12.15 17.81 -0.58
CA TYR A 173 -10.81 17.22 -0.55
C TYR A 173 -9.75 18.13 -1.21
N GLY A 174 -9.91 19.45 -1.09
CA GLY A 174 -9.08 20.44 -1.79
C GLY A 174 -7.58 20.42 -1.49
N LYS A 175 -7.13 19.59 -0.52
CA LYS A 175 -5.70 19.37 -0.20
C LYS A 175 -5.17 18.03 -0.72
N SER A 176 -6.00 17.23 -1.38
CA SER A 176 -5.63 15.93 -1.93
C SER A 176 -6.16 15.79 -3.35
N ASP A 177 -5.27 15.86 -4.32
CA ASP A 177 -5.63 15.67 -5.73
C ASP A 177 -6.19 14.27 -5.98
N THR A 178 -5.66 13.25 -5.30
CA THR A 178 -6.12 11.86 -5.40
C THR A 178 -7.57 11.72 -4.95
N LEU A 179 -7.90 12.19 -3.73
CA LEU A 179 -9.25 12.08 -3.19
C LEU A 179 -10.24 12.97 -3.97
N GLN A 180 -9.79 14.15 -4.40
CA GLN A 180 -10.61 15.04 -5.22
C GLN A 180 -10.92 14.40 -6.58
N LEU A 181 -9.95 13.71 -7.20
CA LEU A 181 -10.19 12.98 -8.45
C LEU A 181 -11.21 11.86 -8.24
N ILE A 182 -11.06 11.06 -7.18
CA ILE A 182 -12.03 10.00 -6.85
C ILE A 182 -13.43 10.60 -6.66
N ARG A 183 -13.55 11.71 -5.93
CA ARG A 183 -14.82 12.41 -5.74
C ARG A 183 -15.44 12.86 -7.06
N VAL A 184 -14.64 13.43 -7.98
CA VAL A 184 -15.10 13.83 -9.30
C VAL A 184 -15.63 12.61 -10.07
N LEU A 185 -14.87 11.52 -10.11
CA LEU A 185 -15.29 10.30 -10.80
C LEU A 185 -16.59 9.71 -10.22
N LYS A 186 -16.77 9.77 -8.88
CA LYS A 186 -18.02 9.37 -8.22
C LYS A 186 -19.18 10.29 -8.58
N ASN A 187 -18.97 11.61 -8.61
CA ASN A 187 -20.02 12.59 -8.95
C ASN A 187 -20.56 12.44 -10.39
N TYR A 188 -19.74 11.91 -11.28
CA TYR A 188 -20.12 11.66 -12.68
C TYR A 188 -20.49 10.20 -12.94
N ASP A 189 -20.71 9.39 -11.89
CA ASP A 189 -21.05 7.96 -11.97
C ASP A 189 -20.08 7.13 -12.83
N LEU A 190 -18.79 7.57 -12.86
CA LEU A 190 -17.72 6.88 -13.61
C LEU A 190 -17.08 5.75 -12.82
N LEU A 191 -17.30 5.67 -11.51
CA LEU A 191 -16.90 4.56 -10.64
C LEU A 191 -18.12 3.70 -10.36
N GLN A 192 -18.25 2.61 -11.10
CA GLN A 192 -19.32 1.63 -10.87
C GLN A 192 -18.95 0.75 -9.67
N ASP A 193 -19.93 0.52 -8.79
CA ASP A 193 -19.77 -0.45 -7.72
C ASP A 193 -19.70 -1.86 -8.33
N PRO A 194 -18.64 -2.64 -8.08
CA PRO A 194 -18.51 -4.00 -8.61
C PRO A 194 -19.70 -4.92 -8.28
N GLN A 195 -20.47 -4.60 -7.23
CA GLN A 195 -21.69 -5.36 -6.89
C GLN A 195 -22.91 -5.00 -7.74
N LEU A 196 -22.98 -3.80 -8.31
CA LEU A 196 -24.09 -3.37 -9.16
C LEU A 196 -24.01 -3.96 -10.57
N ASP A 197 -22.81 -4.28 -11.05
CA ASP A 197 -22.62 -4.90 -12.38
C ASP A 197 -23.31 -6.27 -12.51
N LEU A 198 -23.34 -7.06 -11.42
CA LEU A 198 -24.05 -8.35 -11.41
C LEU A 198 -25.58 -8.21 -11.48
N LEU A 199 -26.13 -7.04 -11.11
CA LEU A 199 -27.56 -6.76 -11.19
C LEU A 199 -27.93 -6.12 -12.52
N SER A 200 -27.07 -5.31 -13.12
CA SER A 200 -27.30 -4.68 -14.43
C SER A 200 -27.31 -5.70 -15.57
N GLU A 201 -26.44 -6.70 -15.56
CA GLU A 201 -26.46 -7.81 -16.52
C GLU A 201 -27.74 -8.66 -16.43
N ARG A 202 -28.29 -8.87 -15.22
CA ARG A 202 -29.56 -9.60 -15.04
C ARG A 202 -30.77 -8.82 -15.54
N VAL A 203 -30.76 -7.49 -15.47
CA VAL A 203 -31.84 -6.63 -15.96
C VAL A 203 -31.78 -6.50 -17.47
N ALA A 204 -30.61 -6.39 -18.08
CA ALA A 204 -30.41 -6.35 -19.52
C ALA A 204 -30.85 -7.67 -20.20
N SER A 205 -30.56 -8.82 -19.59
CA SER A 205 -30.94 -10.13 -20.14
C SER A 205 -32.45 -10.42 -20.09
N ARG A 206 -33.22 -9.71 -19.24
CA ARG A 206 -34.68 -9.83 -19.16
C ARG A 206 -35.42 -8.93 -20.17
N ARG A 207 -34.83 -7.81 -20.59
CA ARG A 207 -35.44 -6.90 -21.61
C ARG A 207 -35.24 -7.34 -23.06
N GLY A 208 -34.38 -8.33 -23.30
CA GLY A 208 -34.15 -8.88 -24.65
C GLY A 208 -35.00 -10.12 -25.00
N LYS A 209 -36.03 -10.45 -24.20
CA LYS A 209 -36.94 -11.61 -24.43
C LYS A 209 -38.42 -11.26 -24.43
N GLU A 210 -38.79 -10.02 -24.73
CA GLU A 210 -40.17 -9.63 -25.08
C GLU A 210 -40.26 -9.18 -26.54
#